data_e5433c16a72d2f812afe2286d51574bb
#
_entry.id   e5433c16a72d2f812afe2286d51574bb
#
_cell.length_a   1.000
_cell.length_b   1.000
_cell.length_c   1.000
_cell.angle_alpha   90.00
_cell.angle_beta   90.00
_cell.angle_gamma   90.00
#
_symmetry.space_group_name_H-M   'P 1'
#
loop_
_entity.id
_entity.type
_entity.pdbx_description
1 polymer ?
#
loop_
_entity_poly.entity_id
_entity_poly.type
_entity_poly.pdbx_seq_one_letter_code
_entity_poly.pdbx_strand_id
1 'polypeptide(L)'
;MMAGMRHGAWLLSAILALLPAAALAQFYDLDGAYRCFTTPSTACEKDLRDQPRPGPPPPAGPSMEQIIAKVRDKTAGAHEIGLLEARAAANDPRAVEVLAWCKLNGIGTPADALGAFWLYRQAAALGVANAQQNQIAIYETRLTPEQREQVLMRENGR
;
A
#
# COMPACT_ATOMS: atom_id res chain seq x y z
N MET A 1 -42.83 34.44 0.33
CA MET A 1 -43.18 33.96 1.66
C MET A 1 -42.22 32.87 2.06
N MET A 2 -41.49 33.13 3.11
CA MET A 2 -40.44 32.33 3.73
C MET A 2 -40.98 31.16 4.54
N ALA A 3 -40.28 30.02 4.54
CA ALA A 3 -40.08 29.09 5.65
C ALA A 3 -39.20 27.98 5.09
N GLY A 4 -37.98 27.72 5.47
CA GLY A 4 -37.46 27.55 6.83
C GLY A 4 -37.21 26.06 7.02
N MET A 5 -36.05 25.50 6.53
CA MET A 5 -35.65 24.12 6.82
C MET A 5 -34.31 24.13 7.58
N ARG A 6 -34.44 24.11 8.93
CA ARG A 6 -33.32 23.93 9.87
C ARG A 6 -33.60 22.63 10.64
N HIS A 7 -33.33 21.47 10.06
CA HIS A 7 -33.35 20.18 10.78
C HIS A 7 -32.27 19.25 10.18
N GLY A 8 -31.06 19.38 10.61
CA GLY A 8 -29.99 18.48 10.15
C GLY A 8 -28.78 18.37 11.09
N ALA A 9 -28.75 19.12 12.18
CA ALA A 9 -27.55 19.24 13.00
C ALA A 9 -27.56 18.46 14.33
N TRP A 10 -28.60 17.67 14.61
CA TRP A 10 -28.77 17.05 15.96
C TRP A 10 -28.51 15.55 16.01
N LEU A 11 -28.28 14.87 14.88
CA LEU A 11 -28.10 13.42 14.88
C LEU A 11 -26.64 12.95 14.97
N LEU A 12 -25.66 13.84 14.80
CA LEU A 12 -24.24 13.47 14.92
C LEU A 12 -23.70 13.55 16.35
N SER A 13 -24.38 14.26 17.26
CA SER A 13 -23.93 14.38 18.66
C SER A 13 -24.29 13.17 19.55
N ALA A 14 -25.22 12.33 19.13
CA ALA A 14 -25.71 11.24 19.97
C ALA A 14 -24.91 9.93 19.82
N ILE A 15 -24.12 9.78 18.74
CA ILE A 15 -23.35 8.54 18.49
C ILE A 15 -21.99 8.55 19.20
N LEU A 16 -21.46 9.72 19.54
CA LEU A 16 -20.17 9.84 20.23
C LEU A 16 -20.25 9.52 21.75
N ALA A 17 -21.45 9.48 22.31
CA ALA A 17 -21.68 9.27 23.77
C ALA A 17 -21.79 7.79 24.19
N LEU A 18 -21.74 6.83 23.23
CA LEU A 18 -21.92 5.40 23.50
C LEU A 18 -20.66 4.55 23.33
N LEU A 19 -19.52 5.16 23.03
CA LEU A 19 -18.25 4.43 23.02
C LEU A 19 -17.73 4.32 24.46
N PRO A 20 -17.45 3.10 24.98
CA PRO A 20 -16.85 2.95 26.29
C PRO A 20 -15.50 3.67 26.31
N ALA A 21 -15.23 4.39 27.42
CA ALA A 21 -14.00 5.17 27.60
C ALA A 21 -12.71 4.36 27.35
N ALA A 22 -12.77 3.04 27.46
CA ALA A 22 -11.70 2.12 27.14
C ALA A 22 -11.37 2.04 25.63
N ALA A 23 -12.32 2.36 24.74
CA ALA A 23 -12.07 2.33 23.29
C ALA A 23 -11.34 3.58 22.79
N LEU A 24 -11.42 4.68 23.53
CA LEU A 24 -10.68 5.91 23.21
C LEU A 24 -9.24 5.88 23.73
N ALA A 25 -8.95 5.07 24.75
CA ALA A 25 -7.60 4.93 25.31
C ALA A 25 -6.62 4.19 24.36
N GLN A 26 -7.13 3.48 23.36
CA GLN A 26 -6.29 2.81 22.36
C GLN A 26 -5.85 3.73 21.21
N PHE A 27 -6.48 4.90 21.07
CA PHE A 27 -6.17 5.83 19.98
C PHE A 27 -5.23 6.96 20.37
N TYR A 28 -5.14 7.28 21.67
CA TYR A 28 -4.22 8.29 22.17
C TYR A 28 -3.68 7.82 23.51
N ASP A 29 -2.37 7.72 23.64
CA ASP A 29 -1.71 7.64 24.93
C ASP A 29 -1.83 9.01 25.63
N LEU A 30 -3.05 9.25 26.12
CA LEU A 30 -3.42 10.52 26.77
C LEU A 30 -2.81 10.64 28.17
N ASP A 31 -2.36 9.54 28.79
CA ASP A 31 -1.78 9.57 30.14
C ASP A 31 -0.43 10.31 30.16
N GLY A 32 0.38 10.17 29.13
CA GLY A 32 1.62 10.92 28.99
C GLY A 32 1.40 12.41 28.72
N ALA A 33 0.44 12.75 27.83
CA ALA A 33 0.15 14.12 27.45
C ALA A 33 -0.55 14.90 28.57
N TYR A 34 -1.44 14.27 29.34
CA TYR A 34 -2.16 14.95 30.45
C TYR A 34 -1.27 15.32 31.62
N ARG A 35 -0.25 14.52 31.93
CA ARG A 35 0.71 14.84 33.00
C ARG A 35 1.52 16.10 32.71
N CYS A 36 1.84 16.36 31.45
CA CYS A 36 2.60 17.55 31.05
C CYS A 36 1.75 18.82 31.02
N PHE A 37 0.45 18.71 30.84
CA PHE A 37 -0.46 19.86 30.86
C PHE A 37 -0.79 20.38 32.25
N THR A 38 -0.77 19.50 33.26
CA THR A 38 -1.13 19.85 34.64
C THR A 38 0.04 20.30 35.51
N THR A 39 1.28 19.96 35.12
CA THR A 39 2.50 20.37 35.83
C THR A 39 3.60 20.73 34.83
N PRO A 40 3.69 21.99 34.39
CA PRO A 40 4.80 22.44 33.54
C PRO A 40 6.09 22.43 34.37
N SER A 41 6.83 21.34 34.30
CA SER A 41 8.17 21.25 34.88
C SER A 41 9.16 20.87 33.81
N THR A 42 10.41 21.36 33.94
CA THR A 42 11.54 21.01 33.05
C THR A 42 11.84 19.50 33.01
N ALA A 43 11.35 18.75 34.00
CA ALA A 43 11.42 17.29 34.05
C ALA A 43 10.51 16.63 33.00
N CYS A 44 9.33 17.19 32.71
CA CYS A 44 8.40 16.64 31.73
C CYS A 44 8.92 16.79 30.28
N GLU A 45 9.58 17.89 29.99
CA GLU A 45 10.19 18.13 28.67
C GLU A 45 11.40 17.22 28.41
N LYS A 46 12.13 16.86 29.45
CA LYS A 46 13.24 15.92 29.35
C LYS A 46 12.76 14.49 29.15
N ASP A 47 11.70 14.08 29.85
CA ASP A 47 11.11 12.74 29.75
C ASP A 47 10.53 12.48 28.35
N LEU A 48 9.93 13.51 27.72
CA LEU A 48 9.42 13.42 26.34
C LEU A 48 10.54 13.36 25.28
N ARG A 49 11.71 13.91 25.55
CA ARG A 49 12.87 13.84 24.64
C ARG A 49 13.58 12.51 24.69
N ASP A 50 13.61 11.88 25.86
CA ASP A 50 14.35 10.64 26.12
C ASP A 50 13.50 9.39 25.85
N GLN A 51 12.18 9.54 25.62
CA GLN A 51 11.35 8.43 25.16
C GLN A 51 11.71 8.10 23.70
N PRO A 52 12.08 6.85 23.40
CA PRO A 52 12.20 6.42 22.01
C PRO A 52 10.86 6.68 21.31
N ARG A 53 10.87 7.52 20.27
CA ARG A 53 9.66 7.76 19.48
C ARG A 53 9.08 6.41 19.08
N PRO A 54 7.78 6.16 19.35
CA PRO A 54 7.14 4.96 18.84
C PRO A 54 7.41 4.93 17.34
N GLY A 55 8.05 3.86 16.89
CA GLY A 55 8.20 3.62 15.46
C GLY A 55 6.82 3.63 14.79
N PRO A 56 6.75 3.89 13.48
CA PRO A 56 5.49 3.74 12.77
C PRO A 56 4.92 2.37 13.11
N PRO A 57 3.59 2.27 13.34
CA PRO A 57 2.97 0.98 13.65
C PRO A 57 3.39 -0.02 12.57
N PRO A 58 3.75 -1.26 12.95
CA PRO A 58 4.11 -2.26 11.96
C PRO A 58 2.96 -2.37 10.95
N PRO A 59 3.26 -2.40 9.64
CA PRO A 59 2.22 -2.51 8.63
C PRO A 59 1.37 -3.74 8.94
N ALA A 60 0.05 -3.56 8.99
CA ALA A 60 -0.89 -4.66 9.19
C ALA A 60 -0.74 -5.65 8.02
N GLY A 61 -0.11 -6.79 8.27
CA GLY A 61 0.13 -7.83 7.26
C GLY A 61 1.61 -8.20 7.09
N PRO A 62 1.91 -9.16 6.21
CA PRO A 62 3.27 -9.61 5.96
C PRO A 62 4.12 -8.48 5.38
N SER A 63 5.38 -8.42 5.81
CA SER A 63 6.35 -7.47 5.26
C SER A 63 6.65 -7.79 3.78
N MET A 64 7.19 -6.83 3.04
CA MET A 64 7.60 -7.07 1.65
C MET A 64 8.64 -8.20 1.55
N GLU A 65 9.56 -8.28 2.50
CA GLU A 65 10.58 -9.33 2.59
C GLU A 65 9.96 -10.72 2.75
N GLN A 66 8.93 -10.85 3.58
CA GLN A 66 8.20 -12.11 3.77
C GLN A 66 7.44 -12.51 2.49
N ILE A 67 6.84 -11.55 1.80
CA ILE A 67 6.16 -11.81 0.52
C ILE A 67 7.20 -12.26 -0.52
N ILE A 68 8.34 -11.57 -0.64
CA ILE A 68 9.40 -11.93 -1.58
C ILE A 68 9.97 -13.32 -1.28
N ALA A 69 10.15 -13.68 0.00
CA ALA A 69 10.59 -15.02 0.37
C ALA A 69 9.61 -16.09 -0.15
N LYS A 70 8.31 -15.91 0.07
CA LYS A 70 7.28 -16.82 -0.46
C LYS A 70 7.26 -16.89 -1.98
N VAL A 71 7.46 -15.76 -2.67
CA VAL A 71 7.55 -15.71 -4.14
C VAL A 71 8.76 -16.51 -4.63
N ARG A 72 9.92 -16.31 -4.01
CA ARG A 72 11.15 -17.04 -4.34
C ARG A 72 10.99 -18.55 -4.14
N ASP A 73 10.34 -18.93 -3.04
CA ASP A 73 10.12 -20.33 -2.69
C ASP A 73 8.90 -20.94 -3.44
N LYS A 74 8.25 -20.13 -4.32
CA LYS A 74 7.05 -20.50 -5.09
C LYS A 74 5.86 -20.94 -4.23
N THR A 75 5.80 -20.45 -2.99
CA THR A 75 4.73 -20.72 -2.02
C THR A 75 3.75 -19.55 -1.86
N ALA A 76 3.97 -18.43 -2.59
CA ALA A 76 3.04 -17.32 -2.62
C ALA A 76 1.71 -17.75 -3.24
N GLY A 77 0.60 -17.42 -2.58
CA GLY A 77 -0.76 -17.68 -3.03
C GLY A 77 -1.50 -16.39 -3.41
N ALA A 78 -2.80 -16.52 -3.65
CA ALA A 78 -3.67 -15.40 -4.03
C ALA A 78 -3.65 -14.25 -2.99
N HIS A 79 -3.45 -14.56 -1.71
CA HIS A 79 -3.37 -13.56 -0.65
C HIS A 79 -2.15 -12.65 -0.84
N GLU A 80 -0.97 -13.22 -1.05
CA GLU A 80 0.26 -12.47 -1.27
C GLU A 80 0.18 -11.66 -2.58
N ILE A 81 -0.42 -12.22 -3.62
CA ILE A 81 -0.65 -11.50 -4.88
C ILE A 81 -1.57 -10.30 -4.65
N GLY A 82 -2.66 -10.43 -3.92
CA GLY A 82 -3.55 -9.31 -3.58
C GLY A 82 -2.84 -8.19 -2.81
N LEU A 83 -1.93 -8.54 -1.89
CA LEU A 83 -1.10 -7.55 -1.20
C LEU A 83 -0.10 -6.84 -2.13
N LEU A 84 0.50 -7.57 -3.08
CA LEU A 84 1.37 -6.99 -4.10
C LEU A 84 0.58 -6.07 -5.02
N GLU A 85 -0.61 -6.46 -5.46
CA GLU A 85 -1.49 -5.64 -6.30
C GLU A 85 -1.88 -4.33 -5.60
N ALA A 86 -2.26 -4.39 -4.32
CA ALA A 86 -2.59 -3.20 -3.54
C ALA A 86 -1.40 -2.22 -3.42
N ARG A 87 -0.19 -2.74 -3.18
CA ARG A 87 1.03 -1.93 -3.11
C ARG A 87 1.46 -1.40 -4.47
N ALA A 88 1.32 -2.21 -5.53
CA ALA A 88 1.60 -1.79 -6.89
C ALA A 88 0.66 -0.66 -7.35
N ALA A 89 -0.62 -0.72 -6.96
CA ALA A 89 -1.57 0.36 -7.18
C ALA A 89 -1.19 1.66 -6.45
N ALA A 90 -0.50 1.55 -5.32
CA ALA A 90 0.10 2.70 -4.61
C ALA A 90 1.46 3.14 -5.21
N ASN A 91 1.85 2.59 -6.36
CA ASN A 91 3.13 2.86 -7.03
C ASN A 91 4.36 2.49 -6.19
N ASP A 92 4.28 1.46 -5.34
CA ASP A 92 5.47 0.90 -4.69
C ASP A 92 6.35 0.21 -5.75
N PRO A 93 7.55 0.73 -6.07
CA PRO A 93 8.38 0.22 -7.16
C PRO A 93 8.74 -1.26 -7.00
N ARG A 94 8.99 -1.67 -5.75
CA ARG A 94 9.39 -3.03 -5.43
C ARG A 94 8.22 -4.01 -5.56
N ALA A 95 7.02 -3.58 -5.17
CA ALA A 95 5.81 -4.39 -5.35
C ALA A 95 5.45 -4.56 -6.83
N VAL A 96 5.59 -3.51 -7.64
CA VAL A 96 5.35 -3.57 -9.09
C VAL A 96 6.30 -4.57 -9.75
N GLU A 97 7.60 -4.54 -9.42
CA GLU A 97 8.59 -5.47 -9.96
C GLU A 97 8.30 -6.92 -9.58
N VAL A 98 8.03 -7.17 -8.29
CA VAL A 98 7.74 -8.52 -7.79
C VAL A 98 6.44 -9.06 -8.39
N LEU A 99 5.40 -8.23 -8.51
CA LEU A 99 4.16 -8.62 -9.16
C LEU A 99 4.36 -8.95 -10.64
N ALA A 100 5.18 -8.17 -11.36
CA ALA A 100 5.55 -8.45 -12.74
C ALA A 100 6.22 -9.83 -12.88
N TRP A 101 7.14 -10.14 -11.98
CA TRP A 101 7.77 -11.46 -11.92
C TRP A 101 6.78 -12.58 -11.63
N CYS A 102 5.85 -12.39 -10.69
CA CYS A 102 4.81 -13.35 -10.38
C CYS A 102 3.93 -13.64 -11.61
N LYS A 103 3.46 -12.60 -12.29
CA LYS A 103 2.62 -12.74 -13.50
C LYS A 103 3.39 -13.40 -14.65
N LEU A 104 4.68 -13.08 -14.83
CA LEU A 104 5.48 -13.69 -15.88
C LEU A 104 5.66 -15.19 -15.68
N ASN A 105 5.81 -15.64 -14.44
CA ASN A 105 6.14 -17.02 -14.09
C ASN A 105 4.96 -17.84 -13.55
N GLY A 106 3.77 -17.24 -13.41
CA GLY A 106 2.60 -17.94 -12.89
C GLY A 106 2.72 -18.29 -11.40
N ILE A 107 3.32 -17.42 -10.58
CA ILE A 107 3.50 -17.64 -9.15
C ILE A 107 2.32 -17.01 -8.40
N GLY A 108 1.47 -17.84 -7.80
CA GLY A 108 0.28 -17.38 -7.07
C GLY A 108 -0.83 -16.77 -7.94
N THR A 109 -0.63 -16.69 -9.24
CA THR A 109 -1.54 -16.17 -10.25
C THR A 109 -1.31 -16.90 -11.58
N PRO A 110 -2.30 -17.01 -12.48
CA PRO A 110 -2.05 -17.50 -13.82
C PRO A 110 -0.95 -16.70 -14.53
N ALA A 111 -0.15 -17.40 -15.35
CA ALA A 111 0.89 -16.74 -16.13
C ALA A 111 0.27 -15.76 -17.14
N ASP A 112 0.76 -14.52 -17.12
CA ASP A 112 0.29 -13.42 -17.95
C ASP A 112 1.51 -12.57 -18.42
N ALA A 113 2.05 -12.92 -19.57
CA ALA A 113 3.21 -12.24 -20.13
C ALA A 113 2.88 -10.79 -20.55
N LEU A 114 1.65 -10.53 -21.04
CA LEU A 114 1.25 -9.19 -21.45
C LEU A 114 1.07 -8.28 -20.21
N GLY A 115 0.43 -8.80 -19.16
CA GLY A 115 0.33 -8.08 -17.88
C GLY A 115 1.69 -7.80 -17.26
N ALA A 116 2.62 -8.78 -17.31
CA ALA A 116 3.99 -8.60 -16.85
C ALA A 116 4.74 -7.52 -17.64
N PHE A 117 4.58 -7.47 -18.96
CA PHE A 117 5.13 -6.42 -19.81
C PHE A 117 4.72 -5.02 -19.35
N TRP A 118 3.44 -4.80 -19.07
CA TRP A 118 2.94 -3.51 -18.61
C TRP A 118 3.42 -3.14 -17.21
N LEU A 119 3.53 -4.12 -16.32
CA LEU A 119 4.08 -3.89 -14.97
C LEU A 119 5.58 -3.56 -15.01
N TYR A 120 6.39 -4.24 -15.86
CA TYR A 120 7.79 -3.86 -16.00
C TYR A 120 7.96 -2.48 -16.62
N ARG A 121 7.06 -2.08 -17.53
CA ARG A 121 7.02 -0.70 -18.03
C ARG A 121 6.74 0.31 -16.91
N GLN A 122 5.78 0.00 -16.04
CA GLN A 122 5.49 0.83 -14.85
C GLN A 122 6.70 0.86 -13.92
N ALA A 123 7.32 -0.29 -13.64
CA ALA A 123 8.52 -0.37 -12.80
C ALA A 123 9.67 0.47 -13.37
N ALA A 124 9.88 0.45 -14.69
CA ALA A 124 10.87 1.29 -15.36
C ALA A 124 10.56 2.80 -15.17
N ALA A 125 9.30 3.20 -15.30
CA ALA A 125 8.88 4.58 -15.05
C ALA A 125 9.08 5.00 -13.58
N LEU A 126 9.03 4.05 -12.65
CA LEU A 126 9.32 4.26 -11.22
C LEU A 126 10.83 4.16 -10.88
N GLY A 127 11.70 3.98 -11.87
CA GLY A 127 13.14 3.95 -11.70
C GLY A 127 13.73 2.62 -11.23
N VAL A 128 12.98 1.51 -11.34
CA VAL A 128 13.50 0.18 -11.00
C VAL A 128 14.60 -0.22 -11.97
N ALA A 129 15.77 -0.57 -11.43
CA ALA A 129 16.91 -1.01 -12.25
C ALA A 129 16.55 -2.25 -13.07
N ASN A 130 17.01 -2.29 -14.32
CA ASN A 130 16.79 -3.39 -15.28
C ASN A 130 15.32 -3.66 -15.67
N ALA A 131 14.35 -2.90 -15.17
CA ALA A 131 12.94 -3.10 -15.51
C ALA A 131 12.67 -2.89 -17.00
N GLN A 132 13.34 -1.92 -17.63
CA GLN A 132 13.24 -1.67 -19.07
C GLN A 132 13.82 -2.84 -19.88
N GLN A 133 14.94 -3.41 -19.47
CA GLN A 133 15.53 -4.58 -20.12
C GLN A 133 14.61 -5.80 -20.01
N ASN A 134 14.01 -6.00 -18.84
CA ASN A 134 13.03 -7.06 -18.63
C ASN A 134 11.79 -6.86 -19.51
N GLN A 135 11.30 -5.64 -19.65
CA GLN A 135 10.19 -5.30 -20.54
C GLN A 135 10.51 -5.66 -21.99
N ILE A 136 11.70 -5.26 -22.50
CA ILE A 136 12.15 -5.56 -23.87
C ILE A 136 12.25 -7.07 -24.06
N ALA A 137 12.90 -7.78 -23.15
CA ALA A 137 13.05 -9.22 -23.22
C ALA A 137 11.69 -9.96 -23.27
N ILE A 138 10.69 -9.51 -22.51
CA ILE A 138 9.34 -10.06 -22.56
C ILE A 138 8.70 -9.80 -23.92
N TYR A 139 8.79 -8.60 -24.45
CA TYR A 139 8.25 -8.25 -25.77
C TYR A 139 8.82 -9.15 -26.87
N GLU A 140 10.11 -9.40 -26.83
CA GLU A 140 10.81 -10.19 -27.87
C GLU A 140 10.57 -11.69 -27.75
N THR A 141 10.53 -12.22 -26.51
CA THR A 141 10.65 -13.66 -26.28
C THR A 141 9.38 -14.32 -25.69
N ARG A 142 8.46 -13.54 -25.11
CA ARG A 142 7.32 -14.09 -24.35
C ARG A 142 5.96 -13.70 -24.91
N LEU A 143 5.85 -12.58 -25.63
CA LEU A 143 4.60 -12.14 -26.26
C LEU A 143 4.34 -12.86 -27.57
N THR A 144 3.08 -13.25 -27.76
CA THR A 144 2.61 -13.73 -29.08
C THR A 144 2.56 -12.58 -30.09
N PRO A 145 2.51 -12.85 -31.41
CA PRO A 145 2.33 -11.81 -32.43
C PRO A 145 1.12 -10.91 -32.17
N GLU A 146 0.00 -11.49 -31.75
CA GLU A 146 -1.24 -10.77 -31.46
C GLU A 146 -1.09 -9.85 -30.24
N GLN A 147 -0.37 -10.33 -29.20
CA GLN A 147 -0.08 -9.51 -28.02
C GLN A 147 0.86 -8.35 -28.35
N ARG A 148 1.85 -8.55 -29.23
CA ARG A 148 2.72 -7.47 -29.72
C ARG A 148 1.93 -6.41 -30.48
N GLU A 149 1.00 -6.84 -31.33
CA GLU A 149 0.09 -5.92 -32.01
C GLU A 149 -0.76 -5.11 -31.03
N GLN A 150 -1.31 -5.74 -29.99
CA GLN A 150 -2.03 -5.04 -28.93
C GLN A 150 -1.15 -3.98 -28.21
N VAL A 151 0.12 -4.29 -27.97
CA VAL A 151 1.06 -3.31 -27.40
C VAL A 151 1.22 -2.13 -28.35
N LEU A 152 1.49 -2.38 -29.65
CA LEU A 152 1.66 -1.31 -30.64
C LEU A 152 0.42 -0.45 -30.80
N MET A 153 -0.78 -1.04 -30.85
CA MET A 153 -2.04 -0.30 -30.91
C MET A 153 -2.24 0.60 -29.71
N ARG A 154 -1.95 0.11 -28.51
CA ARG A 154 -2.06 0.90 -27.28
C ARG A 154 -1.05 2.03 -27.19
N GLU A 155 0.14 1.85 -27.73
CA GLU A 155 1.16 2.91 -27.75
C GLU A 155 0.88 3.98 -28.80
N ASN A 156 0.36 3.59 -29.98
CA ASN A 156 0.04 4.50 -31.08
C ASN A 156 -1.30 5.22 -30.90
N GLY A 157 -2.19 4.71 -30.05
CA GLY A 157 -3.51 5.28 -29.82
C GLY A 157 -3.56 6.40 -28.76
N ARG A 158 -2.40 6.93 -28.34
CA ARG A 158 -2.28 8.08 -27.43
C ARG A 158 -2.01 9.37 -28.17
#